data_d57cab769ed1b1e97f847247976f34e7
#
_entry.id   d57cab769ed1b1e97f847247976f34e7
#
_cell.length_a   1.000
_cell.length_b   1.000
_cell.length_c   1.000
_cell.angle_alpha   90.00
_cell.angle_beta   90.00
_cell.angle_gamma   90.00
#
_symmetry.space_group_name_H-M   'P 1'
#
loop_
_entity.id
_entity.type
_entity.pdbx_description
1 polymer ?
#
loop_
_entity_poly.entity_id
_entity_poly.type
_entity_poly.pdbx_seq_one_letter_code
_entity_poly.pdbx_strand_id
1 'polypeptide(L)'
;MISAGDFRNGVTVEIDGNVCQIVEFQHVKPGKGAAFVRTKYKNIITGSVLEKSFRPTEKFPTARIERVDMQYLYSDGGLYYFMNVETFDQVGLTEEQVGDSLKFVKENEMVKVCSHKGNVFAVEPPLFVELTITETEPGFKGDTATGATKPATVETGATVYVPLFVEQDDVIKIDTRTGEYLSRV
;
A
#
# COMPACT_ATOMS: atom_id res chain seq x y z
N MET A 1 -21.04 -15.68 -2.02
CA MET A 1 -20.37 -15.94 -3.31
C MET A 1 -20.72 -14.86 -4.33
N ILE A 2 -19.79 -14.52 -5.18
CA ILE A 2 -19.98 -13.55 -6.26
C ILE A 2 -19.73 -14.25 -7.61
N SER A 3 -20.52 -13.95 -8.63
CA SER A 3 -20.28 -14.47 -9.97
C SER A 3 -19.29 -13.59 -10.73
N ALA A 4 -18.54 -14.18 -11.67
CA ALA A 4 -17.59 -13.42 -12.50
C ALA A 4 -18.25 -12.28 -13.26
N GLY A 5 -19.53 -12.44 -13.64
CA GLY A 5 -20.30 -11.38 -14.28
C GLY A 5 -20.52 -10.14 -13.41
N ASP A 6 -20.38 -10.29 -12.09
CA ASP A 6 -20.57 -9.21 -11.11
C ASP A 6 -19.25 -8.64 -10.57
N PHE A 7 -18.13 -9.04 -11.15
CA PHE A 7 -16.82 -8.50 -10.73
C PHE A 7 -16.77 -6.98 -10.86
N ARG A 8 -16.10 -6.36 -9.89
CA ARG A 8 -15.76 -4.94 -9.87
C ARG A 8 -14.30 -4.79 -9.42
N ASN A 9 -13.65 -3.75 -9.84
CA ASN A 9 -12.28 -3.44 -9.41
C ASN A 9 -12.25 -3.26 -7.89
N GLY A 10 -11.27 -3.88 -7.25
CA GLY A 10 -11.10 -3.84 -5.79
C GLY A 10 -11.83 -4.92 -5.01
N VAL A 11 -12.73 -5.67 -5.63
CA VAL A 11 -13.41 -6.80 -4.97
C VAL A 11 -12.40 -7.91 -4.68
N THR A 12 -12.47 -8.49 -3.49
CA THR A 12 -11.64 -9.61 -3.08
C THR A 12 -12.41 -10.91 -3.09
N VAL A 13 -11.85 -11.91 -3.76
CA VAL A 13 -12.43 -13.25 -3.93
C VAL A 13 -11.38 -14.32 -3.75
N GLU A 14 -11.81 -15.55 -3.52
CA GLU A 14 -10.93 -16.71 -3.54
C GLU A 14 -10.90 -17.32 -4.95
N ILE A 15 -9.72 -17.40 -5.54
CA ILE A 15 -9.49 -18.03 -6.85
C ILE A 15 -8.40 -19.10 -6.66
N ASP A 16 -8.75 -20.34 -6.99
CA ASP A 16 -7.84 -21.49 -6.84
C ASP A 16 -7.23 -21.60 -5.42
N GLY A 17 -8.03 -21.31 -4.40
CA GLY A 17 -7.60 -21.34 -3.01
C GLY A 17 -6.78 -20.15 -2.52
N ASN A 18 -6.56 -19.15 -3.38
CA ASN A 18 -5.81 -17.94 -3.05
C ASN A 18 -6.73 -16.74 -2.91
N VAL A 19 -6.38 -15.85 -1.99
CA VAL A 19 -7.07 -14.56 -1.83
C VAL A 19 -6.57 -13.61 -2.89
N CYS A 20 -7.47 -13.18 -3.77
CA CYS A 20 -7.15 -12.35 -4.91
C CYS A 20 -8.03 -11.09 -4.94
N GLN A 21 -7.45 -9.99 -5.38
CA GLN A 21 -8.16 -8.75 -5.65
C GLN A 21 -8.35 -8.58 -7.15
N ILE A 22 -9.55 -8.28 -7.58
CA ILE A 22 -9.84 -7.97 -8.98
C ILE A 22 -9.25 -6.59 -9.30
N VAL A 23 -8.32 -6.57 -10.24
CA VAL A 23 -7.62 -5.35 -10.67
C VAL A 23 -8.27 -4.76 -11.91
N GLU A 24 -8.65 -5.62 -12.86
CA GLU A 24 -9.27 -5.21 -14.11
C GLU A 24 -10.17 -6.34 -14.61
N PHE A 25 -11.28 -5.99 -15.22
CA PHE A 25 -12.19 -6.97 -15.82
C PHE A 25 -12.79 -6.41 -17.10
N GLN A 26 -13.08 -7.30 -18.04
CA GLN A 26 -13.73 -6.96 -19.30
C GLN A 26 -14.75 -8.04 -19.66
N HIS A 27 -16.01 -7.64 -19.87
CA HIS A 27 -17.03 -8.51 -20.43
C HIS A 27 -16.86 -8.61 -21.93
N VAL A 28 -16.66 -9.82 -22.45
CA VAL A 28 -16.49 -10.08 -23.86
C VAL A 28 -17.63 -10.95 -24.36
N LYS A 29 -18.31 -10.47 -25.39
CA LYS A 29 -19.36 -11.23 -26.12
C LYS A 29 -18.85 -11.44 -27.54
N PRO A 30 -18.20 -12.58 -27.83
CA PRO A 30 -17.72 -12.85 -29.18
C PRO A 30 -18.89 -13.07 -30.13
N GLY A 31 -18.72 -12.77 -31.40
CA GLY A 31 -19.72 -13.03 -32.45
C GLY A 31 -20.01 -14.51 -32.65
N LYS A 32 -19.05 -15.36 -32.33
CA LYS A 32 -19.17 -16.82 -32.27
C LYS A 32 -18.56 -17.31 -30.98
N GLY A 33 -19.31 -18.15 -30.24
CA GLY A 33 -18.88 -18.71 -28.95
C GLY A 33 -19.57 -18.09 -27.77
N ALA A 34 -19.28 -18.61 -26.58
CA ALA A 34 -19.87 -18.17 -25.31
C ALA A 34 -19.24 -16.88 -24.80
N ALA A 35 -20.04 -16.06 -24.15
CA ALA A 35 -19.54 -14.87 -23.44
C ALA A 35 -18.58 -15.26 -22.31
N PHE A 36 -17.60 -14.42 -22.05
CA PHE A 36 -16.64 -14.62 -20.96
C PHE A 36 -16.23 -13.28 -20.35
N VAL A 37 -15.67 -13.36 -19.13
CA VAL A 37 -15.12 -12.21 -18.42
C VAL A 37 -13.62 -12.37 -18.34
N ARG A 38 -12.89 -11.56 -19.10
CA ARG A 38 -11.42 -11.49 -19.02
C ARG A 38 -11.08 -10.72 -17.74
N THR A 39 -10.38 -11.39 -16.84
CA THR A 39 -10.13 -10.88 -15.51
C THR A 39 -8.65 -10.85 -15.22
N LYS A 40 -8.16 -9.68 -14.81
CA LYS A 40 -6.83 -9.51 -14.23
C LYS A 40 -6.99 -9.40 -12.72
N TYR A 41 -6.28 -10.24 -11.99
CA TYR A 41 -6.38 -10.29 -10.54
C TYR A 41 -5.01 -10.42 -9.90
N LYS A 42 -4.89 -9.86 -8.72
CA LYS A 42 -3.65 -9.85 -7.93
C LYS A 42 -3.83 -10.76 -6.71
N ASN A 43 -2.92 -11.74 -6.57
CA ASN A 43 -2.81 -12.47 -5.31
C ASN A 43 -2.28 -11.50 -4.25
N ILE A 44 -3.08 -11.19 -3.24
CA ILE A 44 -2.74 -10.18 -2.25
C ILE A 44 -1.65 -10.62 -1.27
N ILE A 45 -1.40 -11.93 -1.16
CA ILE A 45 -0.36 -12.47 -0.29
C ILE A 45 1.00 -12.47 -1.02
N THR A 46 1.04 -12.97 -2.24
CA THR A 46 2.28 -13.07 -3.03
C THR A 46 2.59 -11.84 -3.88
N GLY A 47 1.59 -11.01 -4.16
CA GLY A 47 1.70 -9.86 -5.06
C GLY A 47 1.66 -10.21 -6.55
N SER A 48 1.58 -11.48 -6.90
CA SER A 48 1.52 -11.92 -8.31
C SER A 48 0.25 -11.46 -8.99
N VAL A 49 0.37 -10.94 -10.21
CA VAL A 49 -0.76 -10.56 -11.05
C VAL A 49 -0.94 -11.58 -12.14
N LEU A 50 -2.14 -12.12 -12.25
CA LEU A 50 -2.51 -13.12 -13.23
C LEU A 50 -3.70 -12.64 -14.06
N GLU A 51 -3.83 -13.15 -15.26
CA GLU A 51 -4.98 -12.90 -16.14
C GLU A 51 -5.62 -14.23 -16.53
N LYS A 52 -6.93 -14.33 -16.37
CA LYS A 52 -7.69 -15.51 -16.74
C LYS A 52 -9.11 -15.12 -17.16
N SER A 53 -9.68 -15.90 -18.09
CA SER A 53 -11.05 -15.70 -18.52
C SER A 53 -11.97 -16.68 -17.77
N PHE A 54 -13.08 -16.17 -17.28
CA PHE A 54 -14.08 -16.94 -16.56
C PHE A 54 -15.44 -16.87 -17.28
N ARG A 55 -16.26 -17.89 -17.07
CA ARG A 55 -17.67 -17.81 -17.50
C ARG A 55 -18.39 -16.79 -16.62
N PRO A 56 -19.30 -15.98 -17.17
CA PRO A 56 -20.01 -14.98 -16.36
C PRO A 56 -20.80 -15.56 -15.19
N THR A 57 -21.23 -16.80 -15.30
CA THR A 57 -22.00 -17.53 -14.28
C THR A 57 -21.12 -18.25 -13.25
N GLU A 58 -19.82 -18.32 -13.47
CA GLU A 58 -18.87 -18.96 -12.55
C GLU A 58 -18.81 -18.21 -11.23
N LYS A 59 -18.95 -18.91 -10.11
CA LYS A 59 -19.03 -18.31 -8.78
C LYS A 59 -17.74 -18.51 -8.00
N PHE A 60 -17.41 -17.48 -7.23
CA PHE A 60 -16.22 -17.45 -6.39
C PHE A 60 -16.62 -17.06 -4.96
N PRO A 61 -16.05 -17.72 -3.93
CA PRO A 61 -16.22 -17.24 -2.57
C PRO A 61 -15.66 -15.81 -2.42
N THR A 62 -16.39 -14.94 -1.76
CA THR A 62 -15.85 -13.64 -1.36
C THR A 62 -14.85 -13.83 -0.23
N ALA A 63 -13.73 -13.12 -0.31
CA ALA A 63 -12.72 -13.11 0.73
C ALA A 63 -12.89 -11.87 1.60
N ARG A 64 -13.00 -12.07 2.92
CA ARG A 64 -13.08 -10.98 3.87
C ARG A 64 -11.69 -10.63 4.37
N ILE A 65 -11.28 -9.37 4.16
CA ILE A 65 -10.05 -8.83 4.70
C ILE A 65 -10.40 -8.02 5.95
N GLU A 66 -9.76 -8.36 7.05
CA GLU A 66 -9.86 -7.61 8.29
C GLU A 66 -8.75 -6.57 8.35
N ARG A 67 -9.11 -5.34 8.65
CA ARG A 67 -8.20 -4.22 8.86
C ARG A 67 -8.33 -3.75 10.29
N VAL A 68 -7.25 -3.85 11.04
CA VAL A 68 -7.22 -3.47 12.46
C VAL A 68 -6.25 -2.32 12.64
N ASP A 69 -6.70 -1.27 13.31
CA ASP A 69 -5.84 -0.15 13.69
C ASP A 69 -4.86 -0.60 14.77
N MET A 70 -3.58 -0.47 14.47
CA MET A 70 -2.50 -0.79 15.38
C MET A 70 -1.48 0.34 15.43
N GLN A 71 -0.81 0.48 16.56
CA GLN A 71 0.29 1.41 16.73
C GLN A 71 1.60 0.70 16.39
N TYR A 72 2.38 1.27 15.49
CA TYR A 72 3.73 0.81 15.23
C TYR A 72 4.61 1.20 16.41
N LEU A 73 5.28 0.24 17.03
CA LEU A 73 6.12 0.50 18.21
C LEU A 73 7.59 0.70 17.82
N TYR A 74 8.23 -0.35 17.35
CA TYR A 74 9.66 -0.35 17.01
C TYR A 74 10.01 -1.59 16.16
N SER A 75 11.21 -1.61 15.63
CA SER A 75 11.78 -2.79 14.96
C SER A 75 12.99 -3.30 15.74
N ASP A 76 13.10 -4.62 15.82
CA ASP A 76 14.24 -5.30 16.46
C ASP A 76 14.40 -6.70 15.86
N GLY A 77 15.65 -7.07 15.56
CA GLY A 77 15.98 -8.41 15.09
C GLY A 77 15.29 -8.86 13.80
N GLY A 78 14.92 -7.94 12.91
CA GLY A 78 14.21 -8.22 11.66
C GLY A 78 12.71 -8.34 11.82
N LEU A 79 12.19 -8.09 13.01
CA LEU A 79 10.76 -8.03 13.28
C LEU A 79 10.32 -6.59 13.53
N TYR A 80 9.08 -6.31 13.14
CA TYR A 80 8.42 -5.03 13.35
C TYR A 80 7.25 -5.25 14.31
N TYR A 81 7.23 -4.52 15.41
CA TYR A 81 6.27 -4.72 16.49
C TYR A 81 5.15 -3.70 16.44
N PHE A 82 3.93 -4.21 16.57
CA PHE A 82 2.70 -3.43 16.54
C PHE A 82 1.84 -3.76 17.74
N MET A 83 1.09 -2.80 18.23
CA MET A 83 0.18 -2.97 19.37
C MET A 83 -1.24 -2.60 18.95
N ASN A 84 -2.18 -3.50 19.23
CA ASN A 84 -3.60 -3.18 19.15
C ASN A 84 -3.93 -2.21 20.28
N VAL A 85 -4.39 -1.01 19.94
CA VAL A 85 -4.62 0.05 20.94
C VAL A 85 -5.86 -0.18 21.83
N GLU A 86 -6.73 -1.10 21.44
CA GLU A 86 -7.91 -1.47 22.22
C GLU A 86 -7.62 -2.60 23.21
N THR A 87 -6.90 -3.64 22.76
CA THR A 87 -6.61 -4.83 23.56
C THR A 87 -5.23 -4.82 24.18
N PHE A 88 -4.33 -3.94 23.73
CA PHE A 88 -2.91 -3.86 24.11
C PHE A 88 -2.08 -5.09 23.75
N ASP A 89 -2.64 -5.99 22.92
CA ASP A 89 -1.89 -7.13 22.40
C ASP A 89 -0.83 -6.66 21.42
N GLN A 90 0.36 -7.25 21.52
CA GLN A 90 1.47 -6.95 20.62
C GLN A 90 1.67 -8.11 19.64
N VAL A 91 2.06 -7.77 18.41
CA VAL A 91 2.39 -8.73 17.37
C VAL A 91 3.69 -8.30 16.67
N GLY A 92 4.55 -9.29 16.39
CA GLY A 92 5.76 -9.09 15.59
C GLY A 92 5.50 -9.55 14.16
N LEU A 93 5.73 -8.66 13.19
CA LEU A 93 5.58 -8.96 11.78
C LEU A 93 6.94 -9.01 11.09
N THR A 94 7.06 -9.87 10.08
CA THR A 94 8.29 -10.01 9.28
C THR A 94 8.38 -8.90 8.23
N GLU A 95 9.56 -8.73 7.67
CA GLU A 95 9.80 -7.81 6.55
C GLU A 95 8.91 -8.13 5.34
N GLU A 96 8.66 -9.41 5.06
CA GLU A 96 7.76 -9.83 3.98
C GLU A 96 6.32 -9.38 4.21
N GLN A 97 5.84 -9.45 5.45
CA GLN A 97 4.48 -9.02 5.81
C GLN A 97 4.32 -7.51 5.79
N VAL A 98 5.36 -6.78 6.15
CA VAL A 98 5.36 -5.32 6.23
C VAL A 98 5.67 -4.70 4.86
N GLY A 99 6.60 -5.27 4.09
CA GLY A 99 7.04 -4.70 2.82
C GLY A 99 7.59 -3.27 2.99
N ASP A 100 7.26 -2.40 2.05
CA ASP A 100 7.67 -0.99 2.08
C ASP A 100 6.73 -0.07 2.86
N SER A 101 5.75 -0.64 3.55
CA SER A 101 4.67 0.13 4.19
C SER A 101 5.15 1.08 5.28
N LEU A 102 6.25 0.75 5.95
CA LEU A 102 6.79 1.57 7.03
C LEU A 102 7.85 2.60 6.58
N LYS A 103 8.09 2.71 5.28
CA LYS A 103 9.09 3.63 4.74
C LYS A 103 8.94 5.08 5.24
N PHE A 104 7.70 5.53 5.40
CA PHE A 104 7.37 6.87 5.87
C PHE A 104 6.66 6.89 7.21
N VAL A 105 6.66 5.79 7.95
CA VAL A 105 5.96 5.67 9.23
C VAL A 105 6.95 5.78 10.38
N LYS A 106 6.70 6.72 11.27
CA LYS A 106 7.48 6.89 12.52
C LYS A 106 7.02 5.88 13.58
N GLU A 107 7.88 5.63 14.56
CA GLU A 107 7.49 4.93 15.77
C GLU A 107 6.31 5.65 16.44
N ASN A 108 5.40 4.86 16.99
CA ASN A 108 4.16 5.30 17.65
C ASN A 108 3.07 5.84 16.73
N GLU A 109 3.25 5.83 15.42
CA GLU A 109 2.18 6.15 14.48
C GLU A 109 1.19 5.01 14.31
N MET A 110 -0.05 5.36 13.99
CA MET A 110 -1.11 4.40 13.73
C MET A 110 -1.04 3.91 12.29
N VAL A 111 -1.22 2.60 12.12
CA VAL A 111 -1.31 1.93 10.82
C VAL A 111 -2.49 0.96 10.82
N LYS A 112 -2.85 0.44 9.66
CA LYS A 112 -3.85 -0.63 9.54
C LYS A 112 -3.13 -1.94 9.22
N VAL A 113 -3.31 -2.94 10.06
CA VAL A 113 -2.80 -4.29 9.83
C VAL A 113 -3.88 -5.11 9.15
N CYS A 114 -3.58 -5.63 7.97
CA CYS A 114 -4.51 -6.36 7.12
C CYS A 114 -4.30 -7.86 7.26
N SER A 115 -5.37 -8.59 7.53
CA SER A 115 -5.34 -10.04 7.69
C SER A 115 -6.51 -10.73 6.99
N HIS A 116 -6.31 -12.01 6.68
CA HIS A 116 -7.34 -12.89 6.18
C HIS A 116 -7.31 -14.18 7.00
N LYS A 117 -8.42 -14.52 7.65
CA LYS A 117 -8.54 -15.70 8.52
C LYS A 117 -7.39 -15.77 9.57
N GLY A 118 -7.07 -14.64 10.16
CA GLY A 118 -6.00 -14.54 11.17
C GLY A 118 -4.57 -14.45 10.62
N ASN A 119 -4.38 -14.58 9.32
CA ASN A 119 -3.05 -14.47 8.68
C ASN A 119 -2.80 -13.05 8.20
N VAL A 120 -1.86 -12.36 8.81
CA VAL A 120 -1.44 -11.02 8.39
C VAL A 120 -0.64 -11.10 7.09
N PHE A 121 -0.99 -10.27 6.13
CA PHE A 121 -0.30 -10.23 4.83
C PHE A 121 0.15 -8.84 4.42
N ALA A 122 -0.33 -7.78 5.04
CA ALA A 122 0.03 -6.41 4.69
C ALA A 122 -0.18 -5.45 5.86
N VAL A 123 0.51 -4.32 5.76
CA VAL A 123 0.31 -3.16 6.62
C VAL A 123 0.03 -1.96 5.72
N GLU A 124 -1.02 -1.22 6.01
CA GLU A 124 -1.38 0.00 5.28
C GLU A 124 -0.98 1.22 6.13
N PRO A 125 -0.06 2.07 5.64
CA PRO A 125 0.30 3.30 6.33
C PRO A 125 -0.81 4.35 6.17
N PRO A 126 -0.79 5.43 6.96
CA PRO A 126 -1.63 6.59 6.68
C PRO A 126 -1.39 7.09 5.27
N LEU A 127 -2.43 7.61 4.61
CA LEU A 127 -2.31 8.14 3.23
C LEU A 127 -1.35 9.34 3.17
N PHE A 128 -1.34 10.15 4.20
CA PHE A 128 -0.50 11.34 4.32
C PHE A 128 0.24 11.32 5.64
N VAL A 129 1.51 11.69 5.60
CA VAL A 129 2.36 11.80 6.79
C VAL A 129 3.08 13.14 6.77
N GLU A 130 3.44 13.62 7.95
CA GLU A 130 4.26 14.80 8.16
C GLU A 130 5.60 14.37 8.74
N LEU A 131 6.68 14.63 8.01
CA LEU A 131 8.02 14.22 8.40
C LEU A 131 9.00 15.38 8.34
N THR A 132 9.93 15.40 9.29
CA THR A 132 11.00 16.40 9.35
C THR A 132 12.14 16.02 8.39
N ILE A 133 12.63 17.00 7.64
CA ILE A 133 13.85 16.85 6.83
C ILE A 133 15.06 16.81 7.76
N THR A 134 15.80 15.71 7.71
CA THR A 134 17.03 15.55 8.51
C THR A 134 18.27 15.94 7.75
N GLU A 135 18.27 15.81 6.43
CA GLU A 135 19.39 16.13 5.56
C GLU A 135 18.90 16.54 4.18
N THR A 136 19.39 17.64 3.66
CA THR A 136 19.21 18.05 2.27
C THR A 136 20.31 19.05 1.90
N GLU A 137 20.62 19.10 0.61
CA GLU A 137 21.54 20.10 0.09
C GLU A 137 20.86 21.48 -0.03
N PRO A 138 21.58 22.58 0.15
CA PRO A 138 21.02 23.90 -0.11
C PRO A 138 20.67 24.05 -1.59
N GLY A 139 19.52 24.69 -1.86
CA GLY A 139 19.15 25.09 -3.21
C GLY A 139 20.02 26.25 -3.68
N PHE A 140 20.63 26.14 -4.87
CA PHE A 140 21.47 27.21 -5.40
C PHE A 140 20.62 28.28 -6.11
N LYS A 141 20.95 29.56 -5.88
CA LYS A 141 20.44 30.66 -6.67
C LYS A 141 20.95 30.52 -8.11
N GLY A 142 20.04 30.40 -9.06
CA GLY A 142 20.38 30.23 -10.47
C GLY A 142 19.84 28.95 -11.09
N ASP A 143 19.38 27.99 -10.28
CA ASP A 143 18.59 26.87 -10.76
C ASP A 143 17.17 27.38 -11.05
N THR A 144 17.01 27.99 -12.21
CA THR A 144 15.77 28.67 -12.60
C THR A 144 14.78 27.76 -13.32
N ALA A 145 15.05 26.47 -13.41
CA ALA A 145 14.14 25.53 -14.02
C ALA A 145 12.87 25.43 -13.18
N THR A 146 11.72 25.77 -13.76
CA THR A 146 10.41 25.58 -13.17
C THR A 146 10.24 24.08 -12.88
N GLY A 147 9.93 23.73 -11.62
CA GLY A 147 9.75 22.34 -11.20
C GLY A 147 11.07 21.60 -10.85
N ALA A 148 12.19 22.32 -10.70
CA ALA A 148 13.42 21.72 -10.20
C ALA A 148 13.25 21.17 -8.78
N THR A 149 13.74 19.96 -8.56
CA THR A 149 13.70 19.28 -7.27
C THR A 149 15.10 18.85 -6.84
N LYS A 150 15.23 18.57 -5.55
CA LYS A 150 16.45 18.01 -4.97
C LYS A 150 16.10 16.86 -4.02
N PRO A 151 17.00 15.88 -3.82
CA PRO A 151 16.76 14.84 -2.85
C PRO A 151 16.87 15.38 -1.42
N ALA A 152 16.01 14.90 -0.56
CA ALA A 152 16.04 15.18 0.87
C ALA A 152 15.82 13.88 1.65
N THR A 153 16.53 13.73 2.75
CA THR A 153 16.32 12.62 3.68
C THR A 153 15.41 13.06 4.80
N VAL A 154 14.37 12.28 5.05
CA VAL A 154 13.42 12.53 6.13
C VAL A 154 13.77 11.71 7.37
N GLU A 155 13.13 12.01 8.50
CA GLU A 155 13.45 11.41 9.81
C GLU A 155 13.32 9.89 9.86
N THR A 156 12.55 9.28 8.97
CA THR A 156 12.45 7.81 8.85
C THR A 156 13.61 7.18 8.06
N GLY A 157 14.51 7.99 7.52
CA GLY A 157 15.63 7.54 6.68
C GLY A 157 15.30 7.43 5.20
N ALA A 158 14.06 7.68 4.80
CA ALA A 158 13.66 7.65 3.40
C ALA A 158 14.10 8.91 2.65
N THR A 159 14.26 8.76 1.33
CA THR A 159 14.57 9.88 0.44
C THR A 159 13.32 10.35 -0.28
N VAL A 160 13.09 11.66 -0.29
CA VAL A 160 11.98 12.32 -0.98
C VAL A 160 12.54 13.45 -1.83
N TYR A 161 12.02 13.61 -3.04
CA TYR A 161 12.37 14.76 -3.88
C TYR A 161 11.51 15.96 -3.52
N VAL A 162 12.14 17.05 -3.16
CA VAL A 162 11.50 18.27 -2.67
C VAL A 162 11.88 19.47 -3.54
N PRO A 163 11.04 20.54 -3.55
CA PRO A 163 11.41 21.80 -4.18
C PRO A 163 12.71 22.37 -3.59
N LEU A 164 13.42 23.18 -4.37
CA LEU A 164 14.73 23.72 -3.96
C LEU A 164 14.68 24.61 -2.71
N PHE A 165 13.52 25.20 -2.40
CA PHE A 165 13.36 26.09 -1.23
C PHE A 165 13.23 25.34 0.10
N VAL A 166 12.99 24.00 0.06
CA VAL A 166 12.89 23.21 1.29
C VAL A 166 14.27 23.01 1.90
N GLU A 167 14.36 23.24 3.19
CA GLU A 167 15.61 23.20 3.95
C GLU A 167 15.60 22.13 5.04
N GLN A 168 16.77 21.85 5.60
CA GLN A 168 16.89 20.98 6.77
C GLN A 168 16.03 21.53 7.91
N ASP A 169 15.47 20.64 8.70
CA ASP A 169 14.55 20.90 9.81
C ASP A 169 13.14 21.36 9.39
N ASP A 170 12.89 21.57 8.10
CA ASP A 170 11.54 21.79 7.63
C ASP A 170 10.68 20.52 7.78
N VAL A 171 9.40 20.69 8.09
CA VAL A 171 8.41 19.61 8.12
C VAL A 171 7.66 19.62 6.82
N ILE A 172 7.59 18.48 6.18
CA ILE A 172 6.89 18.30 4.90
C ILE A 172 5.80 17.27 4.99
N LYS A 173 4.76 17.47 4.18
CA LYS A 173 3.67 16.52 3.99
C LYS A 173 3.97 15.66 2.77
N ILE A 174 3.83 14.36 2.92
CA ILE A 174 4.15 13.34 1.91
C ILE A 174 2.91 12.48 1.66
N ASP A 175 2.64 12.18 0.39
CA ASP A 175 1.70 11.13 0.00
C ASP A 175 2.44 9.78 0.08
N THR A 176 2.03 8.91 1.00
CA THR A 176 2.70 7.62 1.22
C THR A 176 2.50 6.63 0.07
N ARG A 177 1.47 6.81 -0.75
CA ARG A 177 1.19 5.94 -1.90
C ARG A 177 2.20 6.13 -3.03
N THR A 178 2.66 7.35 -3.22
CA THR A 178 3.58 7.73 -4.29
C THR A 178 4.98 8.09 -3.79
N GLY A 179 5.12 8.43 -2.51
CA GLY A 179 6.36 8.95 -1.94
C GLY A 179 6.64 10.40 -2.32
N GLU A 180 5.65 11.12 -2.83
CA GLU A 180 5.80 12.47 -3.31
C GLU A 180 5.56 13.52 -2.24
N TYR A 181 6.38 14.59 -2.32
CA TYR A 181 6.18 15.82 -1.56
C TYR A 181 4.88 16.51 -1.99
N LEU A 182 4.08 16.94 -1.03
CA LEU A 182 2.85 17.68 -1.27
C LEU A 182 2.97 19.15 -0.87
N SER A 183 3.45 19.40 0.33
CA SER A 183 3.57 20.77 0.86
C SER A 183 4.54 20.83 2.02
N ARG A 184 5.01 22.02 2.32
CA ARG A 184 5.69 22.32 3.56
C ARG A 184 4.66 22.71 4.61
N VAL A 185 4.83 22.20 5.81
CA VAL A 185 3.92 22.43 6.93
C VAL A 185 4.36 23.65 7.74
#